data_bd76e2d95440635a82694389f52f970e
#
_entry.id   bd76e2d95440635a82694389f52f970e
#
_cell.length_a   1.000
_cell.length_b   1.000
_cell.length_c   1.000
_cell.angle_alpha   90.00
_cell.angle_beta   90.00
_cell.angle_gamma   90.00
#
_symmetry.space_group_name_H-M   'P 1'
#
loop_
_entity.id
_entity.type
_entity.pdbx_description
1 polymer ?
#
loop_
_entity_poly.entity_id
_entity_poly.type
_entity_poly.pdbx_seq_one_letter_code
_entity_poly.pdbx_strand_id
1 'polypeptide(L)'
;MTPFESLIAEFAKNTGLPLEADAQESCSLETENLVITLQYRRERDDVALFAPVSEPGEELPPETLRAALELACNGKGTRGNYLGLFAGTLLLSGFVPFDGLTADALGDRVLAFADAALAVRDALAAPAAPEPAPAPASVPPDDGFRV
;
A
#
# COMPACT_ATOMS: atom_id res chain seq x y z
N MET A 1 -5.33 7.57 27.24
CA MET A 1 -4.69 7.57 25.91
C MET A 1 -4.04 6.23 25.65
N THR A 2 -4.38 5.58 24.54
CA THR A 2 -3.77 4.30 24.20
C THR A 2 -2.34 4.50 23.68
N PRO A 3 -1.50 3.45 23.67
CA PRO A 3 -0.16 3.56 23.11
C PRO A 3 -0.17 4.01 21.63
N PHE A 4 -1.14 3.57 20.85
CA PHE A 4 -1.25 4.02 19.46
C PHE A 4 -1.61 5.51 19.38
N GLU A 5 -2.56 5.97 20.20
CA GLU A 5 -2.92 7.39 20.25
C GLU A 5 -1.71 8.25 20.63
N SER A 6 -0.90 7.77 21.58
CA SER A 6 0.32 8.47 21.97
C SER A 6 1.33 8.54 20.82
N LEU A 7 1.50 7.45 20.09
CA LEU A 7 2.38 7.41 18.91
C LEU A 7 1.92 8.39 17.84
N ILE A 8 0.63 8.43 17.55
CA ILE A 8 0.08 9.33 16.56
C ILE A 8 0.22 10.79 17.00
N ALA A 9 0.00 11.09 18.28
CA ALA A 9 0.17 12.44 18.80
C ALA A 9 1.63 12.92 18.65
N GLU A 10 2.58 12.05 18.93
CA GLU A 10 4.00 12.38 18.77
C GLU A 10 4.37 12.55 17.29
N PHE A 11 3.87 11.67 16.45
CA PHE A 11 4.08 11.75 15.02
C PHE A 11 3.50 13.07 14.44
N ALA A 12 2.29 13.43 14.87
CA ALA A 12 1.65 14.68 14.47
C ALA A 12 2.50 15.90 14.91
N LYS A 13 3.00 15.86 16.13
CA LYS A 13 3.85 16.93 16.66
C LYS A 13 5.14 17.07 15.88
N ASN A 14 5.79 15.94 15.57
CA ASN A 14 7.07 15.95 14.85
C ASN A 14 6.93 16.39 13.39
N THR A 15 5.80 16.12 12.77
CA THR A 15 5.57 16.45 11.36
C THR A 15 4.81 17.75 11.14
N GLY A 16 4.16 18.26 12.19
CA GLY A 16 3.30 19.44 12.06
C GLY A 16 1.96 19.15 11.40
N LEU A 17 1.62 17.89 11.20
CA LEU A 17 0.37 17.49 10.56
C LEU A 17 -0.77 17.40 11.57
N PRO A 18 -2.01 17.78 11.20
CA PRO A 18 -3.15 17.70 12.10
C PRO A 18 -3.73 16.28 12.18
N LEU A 19 -2.98 15.36 12.76
CA LEU A 19 -3.37 13.97 12.86
C LEU A 19 -3.92 13.66 14.24
N GLU A 20 -5.01 12.93 14.28
CA GLU A 20 -5.64 12.49 15.51
C GLU A 20 -6.26 11.12 15.30
N ALA A 21 -5.97 10.20 16.20
CA ALA A 21 -6.55 8.86 16.15
C ALA A 21 -8.00 8.89 16.62
N ASP A 22 -8.86 8.19 15.90
CA ASP A 22 -10.28 8.08 16.28
C ASP A 22 -10.51 6.94 17.30
N ALA A 23 -11.77 6.69 17.62
CA ALA A 23 -12.14 5.65 18.58
C ALA A 23 -11.79 4.24 18.12
N GLN A 24 -11.61 4.01 16.83
CA GLN A 24 -11.21 2.73 16.27
C GLN A 24 -9.69 2.60 16.13
N GLU A 25 -8.94 3.52 16.72
CA GLU A 25 -7.49 3.58 16.60
C GLU A 25 -7.03 3.68 15.15
N SER A 26 -7.66 4.60 14.43
CA SER A 26 -7.38 4.86 13.01
C SER A 26 -7.21 6.35 12.80
N CYS A 27 -6.36 6.74 11.87
CA CYS A 27 -6.26 8.12 11.43
C CYS A 27 -5.93 8.18 9.94
N SER A 28 -6.22 9.31 9.33
CA SER A 28 -5.96 9.51 7.91
C SER A 28 -4.99 10.66 7.71
N LEU A 29 -4.03 10.44 6.84
CA LEU A 29 -3.05 11.43 6.41
C LEU A 29 -3.36 11.78 4.97
N GLU A 30 -3.68 13.05 4.71
CA GLU A 30 -3.97 13.52 3.37
C GLU A 30 -2.81 14.32 2.82
N THR A 31 -2.43 14.00 1.59
CA THR A 31 -1.53 14.80 0.78
C THR A 31 -2.28 15.26 -0.46
N GLU A 32 -1.66 16.07 -1.31
CA GLU A 32 -2.31 16.54 -2.54
C GLU A 32 -2.77 15.39 -3.44
N ASN A 33 -2.06 14.28 -3.41
CA ASN A 33 -2.26 13.20 -4.37
C ASN A 33 -2.62 11.87 -3.74
N LEU A 34 -2.66 11.78 -2.43
CA LEU A 34 -2.79 10.48 -1.77
C LEU A 34 -3.44 10.63 -0.40
N VAL A 35 -4.28 9.66 -0.07
CA VAL A 35 -4.83 9.52 1.28
C VAL A 35 -4.30 8.22 1.85
N ILE A 36 -3.59 8.31 2.97
CA ILE A 36 -3.07 7.13 3.67
C ILE A 36 -3.83 6.98 4.98
N THR A 37 -4.40 5.81 5.19
CA THR A 37 -5.02 5.47 6.45
C THR A 37 -4.05 4.63 7.28
N LEU A 38 -3.87 5.02 8.53
CA LEU A 38 -3.08 4.28 9.50
C LEU A 38 -4.05 3.69 10.52
N GLN A 39 -3.96 2.39 10.74
CA GLN A 39 -4.86 1.71 11.68
C GLN A 39 -4.10 0.71 12.52
N TYR A 40 -4.24 0.81 13.86
CA TYR A 40 -3.68 -0.18 14.75
C TYR A 40 -4.55 -1.44 14.75
N ARG A 41 -3.90 -2.60 14.59
CA ARG A 41 -4.58 -3.89 14.62
C ARG A 41 -4.16 -4.65 15.86
N ARG A 42 -5.06 -4.77 16.82
CA ARG A 42 -4.77 -5.41 18.10
C ARG A 42 -4.38 -6.87 17.99
N GLU A 43 -5.06 -7.61 17.11
CA GLU A 43 -4.81 -9.04 16.94
C GLU A 43 -3.40 -9.33 16.41
N ARG A 44 -2.83 -8.37 15.69
CA ARG A 44 -1.52 -8.53 15.06
C ARG A 44 -0.44 -7.70 15.73
N ASP A 45 -0.85 -6.79 16.60
CA ASP A 45 0.04 -5.80 17.23
C ASP A 45 0.89 -5.10 16.18
N ASP A 46 0.23 -4.59 15.16
CA ASP A 46 0.88 -3.81 14.09
C ASP A 46 0.03 -2.61 13.68
N VAL A 47 0.66 -1.73 12.91
CA VAL A 47 -0.01 -0.61 12.27
C VAL A 47 -0.16 -0.95 10.80
N ALA A 48 -1.38 -0.97 10.32
CA ALA A 48 -1.68 -1.15 8.91
C ALA A 48 -1.69 0.20 8.21
N LEU A 49 -1.07 0.27 7.05
CA LEU A 49 -1.08 1.44 6.17
C LEU A 49 -1.89 1.07 4.94
N PHE A 50 -2.86 1.90 4.58
CA PHE A 50 -3.71 1.67 3.41
C PHE A 50 -3.74 2.91 2.54
N ALA A 51 -3.70 2.73 1.24
CA ALA A 51 -3.89 3.82 0.29
C ALA A 51 -4.58 3.32 -0.97
N PRO A 52 -5.62 4.03 -1.46
CA PRO A 52 -6.21 3.68 -2.73
C PRO A 52 -5.26 4.04 -3.86
N VAL A 53 -5.07 3.13 -4.79
CA VAL A 53 -4.24 3.34 -5.98
C VAL A 53 -5.06 3.33 -7.27
N SER A 54 -6.37 3.27 -7.13
CA SER A 54 -7.34 3.55 -8.21
C SER A 54 -8.43 4.46 -7.67
N GLU A 55 -9.17 5.11 -8.56
CA GLU A 55 -10.26 5.99 -8.12
C GLU A 55 -11.42 5.18 -7.55
N PRO A 56 -11.95 5.57 -6.38
CA PRO A 56 -13.14 4.91 -5.82
C PRO A 56 -14.32 5.00 -6.77
N GLY A 57 -15.02 3.90 -6.99
CA GLY A 57 -16.20 3.86 -7.85
C GLY A 57 -15.90 3.82 -9.34
N GLU A 58 -14.63 3.90 -9.73
CA GLU A 58 -14.25 3.77 -11.14
C GLU A 58 -14.28 2.31 -11.56
N GLU A 59 -14.82 2.05 -12.75
CA GLU A 59 -14.76 0.72 -13.30
C GLU A 59 -13.34 0.41 -13.78
N LEU A 60 -12.80 -0.71 -13.32
CA LEU A 60 -11.43 -1.10 -13.64
C LEU A 60 -11.40 -1.96 -14.90
N PRO A 61 -10.74 -1.50 -15.97
CA PRO A 61 -10.59 -2.32 -17.16
C PRO A 61 -9.76 -3.57 -16.90
N PRO A 62 -9.96 -4.65 -17.66
CA PRO A 62 -9.16 -5.86 -17.49
C PRO A 62 -7.66 -5.62 -17.58
N GLU A 63 -7.20 -4.69 -18.42
CA GLU A 63 -5.78 -4.35 -18.54
C GLU A 63 -5.21 -3.79 -17.24
N THR A 64 -5.99 -3.00 -16.53
CA THR A 64 -5.57 -2.43 -15.26
C THR A 64 -5.46 -3.51 -14.19
N LEU A 65 -6.43 -4.41 -14.13
CA LEU A 65 -6.39 -5.54 -13.20
C LEU A 65 -5.22 -6.46 -13.49
N ARG A 66 -4.93 -6.70 -14.75
CA ARG A 66 -3.78 -7.50 -15.17
C ARG A 66 -2.47 -6.83 -14.73
N ALA A 67 -2.35 -5.53 -14.99
CA ALA A 67 -1.18 -4.77 -14.58
C ALA A 67 -0.99 -4.80 -13.06
N ALA A 68 -2.09 -4.73 -12.31
CA ALA A 68 -2.05 -4.82 -10.84
C ALA A 68 -1.48 -6.17 -10.38
N LEU A 69 -1.95 -7.26 -10.98
CA LEU A 69 -1.44 -8.60 -10.64
C LEU A 69 0.03 -8.76 -10.99
N GLU A 70 0.46 -8.20 -12.11
CA GLU A 70 1.87 -8.24 -12.51
C GLU A 70 2.75 -7.44 -11.54
N LEU A 71 2.29 -6.25 -11.11
CA LEU A 71 3.00 -5.45 -10.12
C LEU A 71 3.10 -6.18 -8.78
N ALA A 72 2.06 -6.90 -8.39
CA ALA A 72 2.02 -7.61 -7.13
C ALA A 72 2.90 -8.87 -7.11
N CYS A 73 3.30 -9.33 -8.27
CA CYS A 73 4.08 -10.56 -8.38
C CYS A 73 5.41 -10.43 -7.63
N ASN A 74 5.62 -11.30 -6.65
CA ASN A 74 6.82 -11.32 -5.80
C ASN A 74 7.04 -10.06 -4.97
N GLY A 75 6.08 -9.16 -4.91
CA GLY A 75 6.20 -7.90 -4.17
C GLY A 75 7.21 -6.92 -4.73
N LYS A 76 7.75 -7.17 -5.91
CA LYS A 76 8.79 -6.32 -6.50
C LYS A 76 8.23 -4.97 -6.96
N GLY A 77 7.14 -5.00 -7.71
CA GLY A 77 6.50 -3.78 -8.21
C GLY A 77 5.80 -2.98 -7.13
N THR A 78 5.46 -3.62 -6.02
CA THR A 78 4.79 -3.00 -4.88
C THR A 78 5.76 -2.69 -3.74
N ARG A 79 7.05 -2.94 -3.93
CA ARG A 79 8.11 -2.69 -2.93
C ARG A 79 7.82 -3.34 -1.59
N GLY A 80 7.34 -4.60 -1.63
CA GLY A 80 7.06 -5.37 -0.42
C GLY A 80 5.70 -5.10 0.20
N ASN A 81 4.88 -4.25 -0.40
CA ASN A 81 3.52 -4.02 0.04
C ASN A 81 2.56 -4.96 -0.67
N TYR A 82 1.33 -5.01 -0.19
CA TYR A 82 0.30 -5.89 -0.72
C TYR A 82 -0.69 -5.09 -1.56
N LEU A 83 -1.02 -5.59 -2.72
CA LEU A 83 -2.00 -4.97 -3.60
C LEU A 83 -3.24 -5.85 -3.64
N GLY A 84 -4.40 -5.26 -3.35
CA GLY A 84 -5.65 -5.99 -3.30
C GLY A 84 -6.80 -5.18 -3.84
N LEU A 85 -7.92 -5.85 -4.04
CA LEU A 85 -9.16 -5.23 -4.48
C LEU A 85 -10.15 -5.24 -3.32
N PHE A 86 -10.62 -4.06 -2.93
CA PHE A 86 -11.59 -3.93 -1.86
C PHE A 86 -12.72 -2.99 -2.32
N ALA A 87 -13.94 -3.49 -2.30
CA ALA A 87 -15.12 -2.72 -2.72
C ALA A 87 -14.96 -2.05 -4.08
N GLY A 88 -14.31 -2.73 -5.03
CA GLY A 88 -14.10 -2.21 -6.38
C GLY A 88 -12.92 -1.26 -6.53
N THR A 89 -12.21 -0.97 -5.44
CA THR A 89 -11.05 -0.07 -5.46
C THR A 89 -9.77 -0.86 -5.21
N LEU A 90 -8.74 -0.59 -5.99
CA LEU A 90 -7.43 -1.17 -5.74
C LEU A 90 -6.77 -0.45 -4.57
N LEU A 91 -6.38 -1.22 -3.57
CA LEU A 91 -5.70 -0.70 -2.38
C LEU A 91 -4.30 -1.28 -2.27
N LEU A 92 -3.35 -0.42 -1.92
CA LEU A 92 -2.04 -0.86 -1.47
C LEU A 92 -2.06 -0.91 0.06
N SER A 93 -1.50 -1.96 0.63
CA SER A 93 -1.45 -2.14 2.08
C SER A 93 -0.04 -2.48 2.53
N GLY A 94 0.37 -1.89 3.65
CA GLY A 94 1.63 -2.21 4.29
C GLY A 94 1.40 -2.41 5.78
N PHE A 95 2.30 -3.14 6.45
CA PHE A 95 2.15 -3.45 7.86
C PHE A 95 3.46 -3.21 8.57
N VAL A 96 3.38 -2.52 9.71
CA VAL A 96 4.54 -2.13 10.50
C VAL A 96 4.36 -2.70 11.91
N PRO A 97 5.27 -3.55 12.39
CA PRO A 97 5.17 -4.03 13.77
C PRO A 97 5.13 -2.86 14.75
N PHE A 98 4.22 -2.94 15.72
CA PHE A 98 4.02 -1.86 16.66
C PHE A 98 5.05 -1.87 17.79
N ASP A 99 5.49 -3.05 18.20
CA ASP A 99 6.42 -3.20 19.31
C ASP A 99 7.73 -2.44 19.01
N GLY A 100 8.06 -1.50 19.91
CA GLY A 100 9.26 -0.67 19.73
C GLY A 100 9.16 0.40 18.64
N LEU A 101 8.00 0.60 18.03
CA LEU A 101 7.83 1.57 16.98
C LEU A 101 7.87 3.00 17.53
N THR A 102 8.78 3.81 16.99
CA THR A 102 8.90 5.23 17.33
C THR A 102 8.21 6.09 16.29
N ALA A 103 7.92 7.34 16.63
CA ALA A 103 7.34 8.29 15.70
C ALA A 103 8.25 8.51 14.49
N ASP A 104 9.56 8.56 14.68
CA ASP A 104 10.53 8.73 13.59
C ASP A 104 10.51 7.52 12.65
N ALA A 105 10.52 6.31 13.21
CA ALA A 105 10.46 5.09 12.40
C ALA A 105 9.14 4.99 11.65
N LEU A 106 8.03 5.37 12.28
CA LEU A 106 6.74 5.44 11.60
C LEU A 106 6.78 6.42 10.44
N GLY A 107 7.38 7.59 10.65
CA GLY A 107 7.54 8.59 9.59
C GLY A 107 8.29 8.04 8.39
N ASP A 108 9.39 7.35 8.61
CA ASP A 108 10.17 6.73 7.53
C ASP A 108 9.34 5.69 6.77
N ARG A 109 8.56 4.88 7.49
CA ARG A 109 7.70 3.86 6.87
C ARG A 109 6.56 4.50 6.07
N VAL A 110 5.97 5.58 6.59
CA VAL A 110 4.91 6.30 5.89
C VAL A 110 5.44 6.90 4.59
N LEU A 111 6.63 7.51 4.62
CA LEU A 111 7.24 8.08 3.41
C LEU A 111 7.53 7.00 2.37
N ALA A 112 8.11 5.89 2.78
CA ALA A 112 8.40 4.78 1.87
C ALA A 112 7.11 4.20 1.28
N PHE A 113 6.07 4.08 2.11
CA PHE A 113 4.77 3.59 1.66
C PHE A 113 4.12 4.57 0.66
N ALA A 114 4.18 5.87 0.94
CA ALA A 114 3.65 6.89 0.06
C ALA A 114 4.32 6.84 -1.32
N ASP A 115 5.63 6.73 -1.35
CA ASP A 115 6.38 6.62 -2.59
C ASP A 115 5.97 5.36 -3.37
N ALA A 116 5.82 4.24 -2.69
CA ALA A 116 5.36 3.00 -3.32
C ALA A 116 3.94 3.14 -3.87
N ALA A 117 3.04 3.74 -3.11
CA ALA A 117 1.64 3.92 -3.53
C ALA A 117 1.54 4.82 -4.76
N LEU A 118 2.31 5.91 -4.80
CA LEU A 118 2.32 6.82 -5.96
C LEU A 118 2.89 6.12 -7.19
N ALA A 119 3.97 5.35 -7.03
CA ALA A 119 4.56 4.60 -8.13
C ALA A 119 3.59 3.55 -8.69
N VAL A 120 2.89 2.84 -7.82
CA VAL A 120 1.88 1.85 -8.24
C VAL A 120 0.74 2.55 -8.97
N ARG A 121 0.24 3.65 -8.41
CA ARG A 121 -0.86 4.39 -9.03
C ARG A 121 -0.48 4.89 -10.43
N ASP A 122 0.72 5.44 -10.57
CA ASP A 122 1.20 5.92 -11.87
C ASP A 122 1.32 4.77 -12.88
N ALA A 123 1.83 3.62 -12.44
CA ALA A 123 1.94 2.45 -13.30
C ALA A 123 0.57 1.91 -13.74
N LEU A 124 -0.44 2.02 -12.87
CA LEU A 124 -1.79 1.56 -13.17
C LEU A 124 -2.60 2.56 -14.02
N ALA A 125 -2.30 3.85 -13.89
CA ALA A 125 -3.02 4.88 -14.63
C ALA A 125 -2.78 4.80 -16.14
N ALA A 126 -1.60 4.32 -16.54
CA ALA A 126 -1.24 4.16 -17.94
C ALA A 126 -0.50 2.83 -18.10
N PRO A 127 -1.21 1.69 -17.94
CA PRO A 127 -0.57 0.40 -18.13
C PRO A 127 -0.04 0.31 -19.54
N ALA A 128 1.20 -0.18 -19.66
CA ALA A 128 1.79 -0.39 -20.98
C ALA A 128 0.88 -1.30 -21.80
N ALA A 129 0.74 -0.98 -23.09
CA ALA A 129 0.05 -1.87 -23.99
C ALA A 129 0.65 -3.27 -23.84
N PRO A 130 -0.17 -4.33 -23.80
CA PRO A 130 0.37 -5.67 -23.65
C PRO A 130 1.38 -5.90 -24.75
N GLU A 131 2.62 -6.15 -24.36
CA GLU A 131 3.62 -6.57 -25.33
C GLU A 131 3.12 -7.82 -26.01
N PRO A 132 3.37 -7.97 -27.31
CA PRO A 132 3.09 -9.25 -27.96
C PRO A 132 3.75 -10.31 -27.09
N ALA A 133 2.96 -11.33 -26.75
CA ALA A 133 3.41 -12.36 -25.83
C ALA A 133 4.82 -12.81 -26.21
N PRO A 134 5.77 -12.78 -25.28
CA PRO A 134 7.08 -13.32 -25.57
C PRO A 134 6.92 -14.76 -26.02
N ALA A 135 7.76 -15.18 -26.93
CA ALA A 135 7.71 -16.55 -27.42
C ALA A 135 7.57 -17.49 -26.23
N PRO A 136 6.67 -18.48 -26.27
CA PRO A 136 6.46 -19.39 -25.15
C PRO A 136 7.74 -20.07 -24.68
N ALA A 137 8.72 -20.16 -25.52
CA ALA A 137 10.02 -20.74 -25.22
C ALA A 137 10.84 -19.90 -24.22
N SER A 138 10.42 -18.67 -23.93
CA SER A 138 11.13 -17.83 -22.97
C SER A 138 10.95 -18.31 -21.53
N VAL A 139 9.95 -19.14 -21.27
CA VAL A 139 9.75 -19.79 -19.98
C VAL A 139 9.89 -21.29 -20.20
N PRO A 140 10.98 -21.90 -19.71
CA PRO A 140 11.13 -23.35 -19.84
C PRO A 140 9.93 -24.05 -19.17
N PRO A 141 9.28 -24.98 -19.86
CA PRO A 141 8.06 -25.59 -19.33
C PRO A 141 8.27 -26.36 -18.04
N ASP A 142 9.48 -26.70 -17.71
CA ASP A 142 9.78 -27.53 -16.55
C ASP A 142 10.45 -26.77 -15.42
N ASP A 143 10.59 -25.45 -15.56
CA ASP A 143 11.43 -24.71 -14.66
C ASP A 143 10.63 -23.95 -13.62
N GLY A 144 10.93 -24.17 -12.36
CA GLY A 144 10.52 -23.31 -11.26
C GLY A 144 9.05 -23.39 -10.83
N PHE A 145 8.18 -23.83 -11.68
CA PHE A 145 6.74 -23.90 -11.41
C PHE A 145 6.20 -25.31 -11.32
N ARG A 146 7.08 -26.26 -11.31
CA ARG A 146 6.69 -27.62 -11.01
C ARG A 146 6.44 -27.76 -9.53
N VAL A 147 5.30 -28.23 -9.26
CA VAL A 147 4.92 -28.55 -7.90
C VAL A 147 5.20 -30.03 -7.67
#